data_8af90c3a9ac26010eb5f7b206f489f5b
#
_entry.id   8af90c3a9ac26010eb5f7b206f489f5b
#
_cell.length_a   1.000
_cell.length_b   1.000
_cell.length_c   1.000
_cell.angle_alpha   90.00
_cell.angle_beta   90.00
_cell.angle_gamma   90.00
#
_symmetry.space_group_name_H-M   'P 1'
#
loop_
_entity.id
_entity.type
_entity.pdbx_description
1 polymer ?
#
loop_
_entity_poly.entity_id
_entity_poly.type
_entity_poly.pdbx_seq_one_letter_code
_entity_poly.pdbx_strand_id
1 'polypeptide(L)'
;MTGTANLLSEIEHVVVLMLENRSFDNILGWLYEPANDAPFNTVPSDFDGLYGKNLSNRALDGRVVLAGKSYDARSPQPDPGEPFEDVYSQVYDEPLLNLKDVPASPPHPPNMQGFIRNYADQNDRPTDPTKIMESLMPKTLPVLSSLAHNYALCDRWFASIPTQTFCNRSFVHAGTSSGYVNNGGGGLCFVNDTPTVFDLLEAAGKSWKIFYGGWLLESFTLLTQKSLWKYALTKHFAHFKDFVSAAGKKGGLPNYSFIEPVYFDSAVWGPHNDMHPECNLYQFYGPSNLHRGEALIWTIHEAIRNSPDWESTLLMILFDEHGGCYDHVPPPSSAHCKVACTPDDKIIPADQPGGAGFKFDRLGPRVPAIVISAYTSPQTRLHDVFEHTSVLSTVVNCFTLPQGRLGDRQAKALDVSAALTLSSPRNDRPPIAKPEFSVLEDVGAELRSIAHATLLGAKQKPISDLQRTALHGAALFTQADELHNRIEKLENELEADLLVIEHEAKLVKGKFL
;
A
#
# COMPACT_ATOMS: atom_id res chain seq x y z
N MET A 1 27.61 -24.86 -11.81
CA MET A 1 26.76 -23.78 -11.26
C MET A 1 27.44 -23.31 -9.98
N THR A 2 28.17 -22.23 -10.06
CA THR A 2 28.77 -21.56 -8.90
C THR A 2 27.59 -21.02 -8.08
N GLY A 3 27.47 -21.51 -6.84
CA GLY A 3 26.41 -21.05 -5.94
C GLY A 3 26.49 -19.53 -5.80
N THR A 4 25.46 -18.84 -6.26
CA THR A 4 25.27 -17.42 -5.95
C THR A 4 25.21 -17.32 -4.43
N ALA A 5 26.16 -16.58 -3.85
CA ALA A 5 26.12 -16.27 -2.41
C ALA A 5 24.73 -15.69 -2.10
N ASN A 6 24.12 -16.18 -1.03
CA ASN A 6 22.83 -15.62 -0.60
C ASN A 6 23.08 -14.21 -0.05
N LEU A 7 22.98 -13.19 -0.92
CA LEU A 7 23.26 -11.80 -0.57
C LEU A 7 22.27 -11.22 0.47
N LEU A 8 21.17 -11.92 0.76
CA LEU A 8 20.30 -11.53 1.88
C LEU A 8 21.02 -11.60 3.23
N SER A 9 22.09 -12.42 3.36
CA SER A 9 22.89 -12.46 4.59
C SER A 9 23.71 -11.18 4.84
N GLU A 10 23.93 -10.36 3.80
CA GLU A 10 24.61 -9.06 3.91
C GLU A 10 23.66 -7.94 4.38
N ILE A 11 22.36 -8.22 4.42
CA ILE A 11 21.33 -7.25 4.82
C ILE A 11 21.10 -7.31 6.33
N GLU A 12 21.38 -6.22 7.01
CA GLU A 12 21.16 -6.05 8.44
C GLU A 12 19.86 -5.28 8.75
N HIS A 13 19.38 -4.48 7.79
CA HIS A 13 18.23 -3.62 7.94
C HIS A 13 17.28 -3.79 6.75
N VAL A 14 16.07 -4.27 7.00
CA VAL A 14 14.98 -4.32 6.02
C VAL A 14 13.99 -3.21 6.36
N VAL A 15 13.75 -2.33 5.40
CA VAL A 15 12.80 -1.22 5.50
C VAL A 15 11.69 -1.42 4.48
N VAL A 16 10.44 -1.32 4.89
CA VAL A 16 9.27 -1.43 4.03
C VAL A 16 8.43 -0.16 4.17
N LEU A 17 8.17 0.52 3.06
CA LEU A 17 7.13 1.53 2.93
C LEU A 17 5.97 0.90 2.17
N MET A 18 4.77 0.94 2.74
CA MET A 18 3.56 0.51 2.05
C MET A 18 2.60 1.69 1.90
N LEU A 19 2.35 2.04 0.63
CA LEU A 19 1.45 3.10 0.20
C LEU A 19 0.06 2.53 -0.14
N GLU A 20 -0.87 3.38 -0.59
CA GLU A 20 -2.29 3.07 -0.78
C GLU A 20 -2.71 3.07 -2.25
N ASN A 21 -3.47 2.07 -2.62
CA ASN A 21 -4.53 2.05 -3.62
C ASN A 21 -4.13 2.48 -5.03
N ARG A 22 -3.05 1.89 -5.61
CA ARG A 22 -2.65 2.16 -7.00
C ARG A 22 -2.23 0.89 -7.73
N SER A 23 -2.72 0.72 -8.96
CA SER A 23 -2.26 -0.37 -9.82
C SER A 23 -0.86 -0.10 -10.38
N PHE A 24 -0.20 -1.16 -10.82
CA PHE A 24 1.07 -1.05 -11.52
C PHE A 24 0.96 -0.18 -12.78
N ASP A 25 -0.05 -0.42 -13.62
CA ASP A 25 -0.21 0.36 -14.84
C ASP A 25 -0.54 1.82 -14.56
N ASN A 26 -1.33 2.13 -13.54
CA ASN A 26 -1.68 3.50 -13.18
C ASN A 26 -0.44 4.36 -12.87
N ILE A 27 0.56 3.78 -12.18
CA ILE A 27 1.76 4.49 -11.70
C ILE A 27 2.96 4.32 -12.65
N LEU A 28 3.23 3.10 -13.12
CA LEU A 28 4.46 2.73 -13.83
C LEU A 28 4.23 2.17 -15.24
N GLY A 29 2.96 2.05 -15.70
CA GLY A 29 2.64 1.46 -16.99
C GLY A 29 3.29 2.17 -18.19
N TRP A 30 3.51 3.49 -18.11
CA TRP A 30 4.19 4.28 -19.12
C TRP A 30 5.67 4.55 -18.84
N LEU A 31 6.30 3.80 -17.92
CA LEU A 31 7.69 4.06 -17.45
C LEU A 31 8.70 4.23 -18.58
N TYR A 32 8.60 3.43 -19.63
CA TYR A 32 9.51 3.44 -20.79
C TYR A 32 8.88 4.08 -22.04
N GLU A 33 7.91 4.96 -21.89
CA GLU A 33 7.32 5.68 -23.03
C GLU A 33 8.35 6.60 -23.70
N PRO A 34 8.72 6.38 -25.00
CA PRO A 34 9.80 7.13 -25.66
C PRO A 34 9.51 8.63 -25.85
N ALA A 35 8.25 9.05 -25.84
CA ALA A 35 7.85 10.45 -25.97
C ALA A 35 8.13 11.28 -24.69
N ASN A 36 8.56 10.65 -23.61
CA ASN A 36 9.06 11.36 -22.45
C ASN A 36 10.49 11.82 -22.76
N ASP A 37 10.83 13.03 -22.36
CA ASP A 37 12.22 13.51 -22.30
C ASP A 37 13.05 12.72 -21.27
N ALA A 38 12.66 11.49 -21.03
CA ALA A 38 13.29 10.56 -20.12
C ALA A 38 14.65 10.09 -20.70
N PRO A 39 15.66 9.89 -19.86
CA PRO A 39 16.99 9.44 -20.29
C PRO A 39 17.01 8.01 -20.89
N PHE A 40 15.84 7.37 -21.06
CA PHE A 40 15.71 5.98 -21.47
C PHE A 40 15.07 5.90 -22.86
N ASN A 41 15.91 5.86 -23.88
CA ASN A 41 15.50 5.88 -25.29
C ASN A 41 15.01 4.53 -25.84
N THR A 42 14.99 3.47 -25.04
CA THR A 42 14.58 2.12 -25.49
C THR A 42 13.66 1.46 -24.48
N VAL A 43 12.50 1.00 -24.98
CA VAL A 43 11.58 0.15 -24.20
C VAL A 43 12.19 -1.25 -24.12
N PRO A 44 12.45 -1.77 -22.92
CA PRO A 44 12.90 -3.14 -22.77
C PRO A 44 11.83 -4.11 -23.30
N SER A 45 12.23 -5.11 -24.09
CA SER A 45 11.30 -6.06 -24.72
C SER A 45 10.58 -6.96 -23.70
N ASP A 46 11.11 -7.05 -22.50
CA ASP A 46 10.59 -7.84 -21.37
C ASP A 46 9.72 -7.02 -20.39
N PHE A 47 9.60 -5.71 -20.57
CA PHE A 47 8.78 -4.87 -19.69
C PHE A 47 7.28 -5.00 -20.00
N ASP A 48 6.51 -5.43 -19.02
CA ASP A 48 5.06 -5.65 -19.15
C ASP A 48 4.23 -4.41 -18.75
N GLY A 49 4.49 -3.28 -19.43
CA GLY A 49 3.73 -2.02 -19.30
C GLY A 49 2.76 -1.78 -20.45
N LEU A 50 2.37 -0.51 -20.66
CA LEU A 50 1.32 -0.10 -21.61
C LEU A 50 1.83 0.21 -23.03
N TYR A 51 3.09 0.62 -23.16
CA TYR A 51 3.64 1.06 -24.43
C TYR A 51 3.58 -0.03 -25.52
N GLY A 52 3.13 0.38 -26.72
CA GLY A 52 3.06 -0.50 -27.89
C GLY A 52 1.90 -1.50 -27.89
N LYS A 53 1.02 -1.45 -26.89
CA LYS A 53 -0.14 -2.33 -26.78
C LYS A 53 -1.44 -1.58 -27.08
N ASN A 54 -2.40 -2.26 -27.73
CA ASN A 54 -3.77 -1.77 -27.97
C ASN A 54 -4.71 -2.25 -26.85
N LEU A 55 -4.50 -1.73 -25.65
CA LEU A 55 -5.27 -2.07 -24.46
C LEU A 55 -6.49 -1.18 -24.36
N SER A 56 -7.64 -1.76 -24.08
CA SER A 56 -8.89 -1.01 -24.05
C SER A 56 -9.93 -1.62 -23.12
N ASN A 57 -10.86 -0.79 -22.68
CA ASN A 57 -12.13 -1.22 -22.10
C ASN A 57 -13.30 -0.68 -22.94
N ARG A 58 -14.48 -1.25 -22.77
CA ARG A 58 -15.70 -0.79 -23.44
C ARG A 58 -16.48 0.13 -22.51
N ALA A 59 -16.74 1.35 -22.97
CA ALA A 59 -17.62 2.29 -22.27
C ALA A 59 -19.09 1.82 -22.30
N LEU A 60 -19.92 2.36 -21.39
CA LEU A 60 -21.34 1.99 -21.28
C LEU A 60 -22.15 2.26 -22.57
N ASP A 61 -21.74 3.25 -23.37
CA ASP A 61 -22.34 3.57 -24.68
C ASP A 61 -21.79 2.69 -25.82
N GLY A 62 -20.97 1.71 -25.53
CA GLY A 62 -20.37 0.76 -26.47
C GLY A 62 -19.09 1.23 -27.15
N ARG A 63 -18.62 2.47 -26.93
CA ARG A 63 -17.33 2.94 -27.45
C ARG A 63 -16.17 2.14 -26.86
N VAL A 64 -15.15 1.93 -27.69
CA VAL A 64 -13.86 1.37 -27.24
C VAL A 64 -12.99 2.51 -26.75
N VAL A 65 -12.55 2.45 -25.50
CA VAL A 65 -11.68 3.43 -24.87
C VAL A 65 -10.31 2.79 -24.66
N LEU A 66 -9.29 3.37 -25.28
CA LEU A 66 -7.91 2.91 -25.16
C LEU A 66 -7.28 3.37 -23.84
N ALA A 67 -6.31 2.60 -23.34
CA ALA A 67 -5.46 3.04 -22.24
C ALA A 67 -4.77 4.37 -22.61
N GLY A 68 -4.98 5.37 -21.79
CA GLY A 68 -4.59 6.76 -22.01
C GLY A 68 -3.43 7.21 -21.11
N LYS A 69 -2.95 8.43 -21.35
CA LYS A 69 -1.88 9.08 -20.59
C LYS A 69 -2.45 10.22 -19.75
N SER A 70 -2.08 10.28 -18.49
CA SER A 70 -2.42 11.37 -17.58
C SER A 70 -1.18 12.12 -17.11
N TYR A 71 -1.33 13.44 -16.96
CA TYR A 71 -0.35 14.33 -16.33
C TYR A 71 -0.90 14.97 -15.05
N ASP A 72 -2.10 14.56 -14.64
CA ASP A 72 -2.74 15.04 -13.43
C ASP A 72 -2.42 14.09 -12.27
N ALA A 73 -1.57 14.55 -11.34
CA ALA A 73 -1.18 13.79 -10.15
C ALA A 73 -2.33 13.53 -9.16
N ARG A 74 -3.56 13.94 -9.51
CA ARG A 74 -4.77 13.69 -8.71
C ARG A 74 -5.66 12.60 -9.30
N SER A 75 -5.38 12.16 -10.55
CA SER A 75 -6.19 11.15 -11.25
C SER A 75 -5.99 9.74 -10.68
N PRO A 76 -7.05 8.89 -10.61
CA PRO A 76 -8.45 9.21 -10.91
C PRO A 76 -9.14 9.99 -9.78
N GLN A 77 -10.24 10.69 -10.13
CA GLN A 77 -11.14 11.37 -9.20
C GLN A 77 -12.58 11.22 -9.71
N PRO A 78 -13.55 10.87 -8.87
CA PRO A 78 -13.44 10.44 -7.46
C PRO A 78 -12.73 9.09 -7.30
N ASP A 79 -12.67 8.62 -6.06
CA ASP A 79 -12.10 7.33 -5.69
C ASP A 79 -12.80 6.17 -6.39
N PRO A 80 -12.06 5.23 -7.03
CA PRO A 80 -12.66 4.05 -7.63
C PRO A 80 -13.07 3.00 -6.58
N GLY A 81 -13.84 2.00 -7.00
CA GLY A 81 -14.26 0.91 -6.12
C GLY A 81 -13.14 -0.09 -5.82
N GLU A 82 -12.99 -0.45 -4.55
CA GLU A 82 -11.93 -1.31 -4.01
C GLU A 82 -12.44 -2.59 -3.34
N PRO A 83 -13.68 -2.65 -2.82
CA PRO A 83 -14.22 -3.86 -2.21
C PRO A 83 -14.10 -5.10 -3.09
N PHE A 84 -14.17 -6.27 -2.49
CA PHE A 84 -14.06 -7.56 -3.19
C PHE A 84 -15.02 -7.69 -4.39
N GLU A 85 -16.24 -7.21 -4.24
CA GLU A 85 -17.27 -7.17 -5.30
C GLU A 85 -16.93 -6.21 -6.44
N ASP A 86 -16.28 -5.08 -6.12
CA ASP A 86 -15.80 -4.13 -7.11
C ASP A 86 -14.65 -4.73 -7.92
N VAL A 87 -13.66 -5.31 -7.26
CA VAL A 87 -12.54 -5.99 -7.93
C VAL A 87 -13.04 -7.14 -8.80
N TYR A 88 -14.07 -7.87 -8.34
CA TYR A 88 -14.71 -8.91 -9.14
C TYR A 88 -15.32 -8.32 -10.43
N SER A 89 -16.08 -7.21 -10.32
CA SER A 89 -16.65 -6.50 -11.46
C SER A 89 -15.57 -6.02 -12.44
N GLN A 90 -14.49 -5.41 -11.96
CA GLN A 90 -13.38 -4.88 -12.76
C GLN A 90 -12.65 -5.97 -13.55
N VAL A 91 -12.32 -7.06 -12.87
CA VAL A 91 -11.47 -8.14 -13.40
C VAL A 91 -12.22 -9.05 -14.36
N TYR A 92 -13.52 -9.25 -14.15
CA TYR A 92 -14.33 -10.21 -14.92
C TYR A 92 -15.37 -9.55 -15.83
N ASP A 93 -15.47 -8.21 -15.86
CA ASP A 93 -16.51 -7.46 -16.62
C ASP A 93 -17.94 -7.87 -16.24
N GLU A 94 -18.14 -8.21 -14.99
CA GLU A 94 -19.44 -8.59 -14.45
C GLU A 94 -20.15 -7.37 -13.83
N PRO A 95 -21.49 -7.35 -13.73
CA PRO A 95 -22.20 -6.32 -12.99
C PRO A 95 -21.74 -6.24 -11.54
N LEU A 96 -21.78 -5.04 -10.95
CA LEU A 96 -21.52 -4.86 -9.53
C LEU A 96 -22.60 -5.59 -8.71
N LEU A 97 -22.17 -6.48 -7.85
CA LEU A 97 -23.00 -7.32 -6.99
C LEU A 97 -22.87 -6.89 -5.53
N ASN A 98 -23.77 -7.37 -4.68
CA ASN A 98 -23.46 -7.32 -3.23
C ASN A 98 -22.41 -8.39 -2.89
N LEU A 99 -21.59 -8.16 -1.88
CA LEU A 99 -20.53 -9.08 -1.46
C LEU A 99 -21.01 -10.55 -1.34
N LYS A 100 -22.16 -10.78 -0.71
CA LYS A 100 -22.76 -12.12 -0.51
C LYS A 100 -23.17 -12.84 -1.79
N ASP A 101 -23.35 -12.10 -2.88
CA ASP A 101 -23.85 -12.60 -4.17
C ASP A 101 -22.69 -12.86 -5.15
N VAL A 102 -21.46 -12.46 -4.80
CA VAL A 102 -20.26 -12.69 -5.62
C VAL A 102 -19.96 -14.19 -5.66
N PRO A 103 -19.85 -14.79 -6.87
CA PRO A 103 -19.57 -16.22 -6.99
C PRO A 103 -18.20 -16.60 -6.38
N ALA A 104 -18.17 -17.67 -5.60
CA ALA A 104 -16.91 -18.21 -5.05
C ALA A 104 -15.91 -18.61 -6.16
N SER A 105 -16.43 -18.99 -7.34
CA SER A 105 -15.63 -19.27 -8.54
C SER A 105 -16.14 -18.42 -9.69
N PRO A 106 -15.28 -17.63 -10.35
CA PRO A 106 -15.68 -16.79 -11.48
C PRO A 106 -16.22 -17.64 -12.66
N PRO A 107 -17.17 -17.12 -13.47
CA PRO A 107 -17.78 -17.85 -14.57
C PRO A 107 -16.84 -18.05 -15.77
N HIS A 108 -15.80 -17.24 -15.88
CA HIS A 108 -14.82 -17.30 -16.97
C HIS A 108 -13.45 -16.79 -16.48
N PRO A 109 -12.37 -16.99 -17.24
CA PRO A 109 -11.08 -16.39 -16.95
C PRO A 109 -11.14 -14.86 -16.87
N PRO A 110 -10.27 -14.21 -16.06
CA PRO A 110 -10.22 -12.76 -15.97
C PRO A 110 -9.93 -12.12 -17.33
N ASN A 111 -10.66 -11.07 -17.69
CA ASN A 111 -10.55 -10.37 -18.96
C ASN A 111 -10.13 -8.90 -18.84
N MET A 112 -10.13 -8.34 -17.63
CA MET A 112 -9.73 -6.97 -17.30
C MET A 112 -10.56 -5.90 -18.05
N GLN A 113 -11.83 -6.16 -18.34
CA GLN A 113 -12.70 -5.30 -19.16
C GLN A 113 -13.74 -4.50 -18.36
N GLY A 114 -13.86 -4.73 -17.05
CA GLY A 114 -14.94 -4.15 -16.25
C GLY A 114 -14.62 -2.80 -15.59
N PHE A 115 -13.42 -2.23 -15.75
CA PHE A 115 -13.00 -1.03 -15.01
C PHE A 115 -13.88 0.20 -15.27
N ILE A 116 -14.20 0.52 -16.54
CA ILE A 116 -15.07 1.67 -16.86
C ILE A 116 -16.49 1.44 -16.32
N ARG A 117 -17.03 0.22 -16.43
CA ARG A 117 -18.35 -0.13 -15.91
C ARG A 117 -18.39 0.07 -14.41
N ASN A 118 -17.48 -0.57 -13.69
CA ASN A 118 -17.40 -0.49 -12.24
C ASN A 118 -17.25 0.96 -11.76
N TYR A 119 -16.36 1.73 -12.40
CA TYR A 119 -16.14 3.12 -12.03
C TYR A 119 -17.40 4.00 -12.26
N ALA A 120 -18.16 3.74 -13.31
CA ALA A 120 -19.43 4.44 -13.55
C ALA A 120 -20.54 4.12 -12.53
N ASP A 121 -20.44 2.95 -11.88
CA ASP A 121 -21.42 2.47 -10.89
C ASP A 121 -21.09 2.92 -9.45
N GLN A 122 -19.95 3.62 -9.23
CA GLN A 122 -19.60 4.11 -7.89
C GLN A 122 -20.60 5.13 -7.36
N ASN A 123 -20.75 5.19 -6.04
CA ASN A 123 -21.68 6.11 -5.36
C ASN A 123 -21.35 7.58 -5.66
N ASP A 124 -20.08 7.95 -5.63
CA ASP A 124 -19.55 9.27 -6.00
C ASP A 124 -19.26 9.31 -7.51
N ARG A 125 -20.30 9.17 -8.30
CA ARG A 125 -20.22 9.00 -9.76
C ARG A 125 -19.23 9.95 -10.44
N PRO A 126 -18.21 9.41 -11.14
CA PRO A 126 -17.29 10.25 -11.88
C PRO A 126 -18.02 10.99 -13.01
N THR A 127 -17.61 12.23 -13.29
CA THR A 127 -18.14 13.00 -14.43
C THR A 127 -17.82 12.32 -15.77
N ASP A 128 -16.67 11.64 -15.83
CA ASP A 128 -16.23 10.87 -16.99
C ASP A 128 -15.59 9.55 -16.53
N PRO A 129 -16.33 8.43 -16.52
CA PRO A 129 -15.81 7.15 -16.06
C PRO A 129 -14.71 6.59 -16.98
N THR A 130 -14.52 7.13 -18.17
CA THR A 130 -13.41 6.70 -19.04
C THR A 130 -12.04 7.12 -18.53
N LYS A 131 -11.97 8.06 -17.59
CA LYS A 131 -10.75 8.51 -16.93
C LYS A 131 -10.02 7.41 -16.14
N ILE A 132 -10.72 6.36 -15.75
CA ILE A 132 -10.09 5.21 -15.09
C ILE A 132 -9.04 4.50 -15.99
N MET A 133 -9.14 4.66 -17.31
CA MET A 133 -8.21 4.13 -18.30
C MET A 133 -6.94 4.97 -18.47
N GLU A 134 -6.85 6.13 -17.81
CA GLU A 134 -5.67 6.99 -17.86
C GLU A 134 -4.65 6.57 -16.82
N SER A 135 -3.40 6.41 -17.25
CA SER A 135 -2.25 6.09 -16.40
C SER A 135 -1.22 7.21 -16.44
N LEU A 136 -0.53 7.39 -15.32
CA LEU A 136 0.34 8.54 -15.11
C LEU A 136 1.63 8.44 -15.93
N MET A 137 2.07 9.60 -16.42
CA MET A 137 3.31 9.68 -17.16
C MET A 137 4.52 9.81 -16.20
N PRO A 138 5.69 9.25 -16.52
CA PRO A 138 6.87 9.25 -15.65
C PRO A 138 7.27 10.64 -15.12
N LYS A 139 7.08 11.70 -15.93
CA LYS A 139 7.39 13.06 -15.49
C LYS A 139 6.45 13.61 -14.41
N THR A 140 5.27 13.01 -14.25
CA THR A 140 4.34 13.36 -13.19
C THR A 140 4.79 12.75 -11.86
N LEU A 141 5.48 11.62 -11.90
CA LEU A 141 6.00 10.90 -10.73
C LEU A 141 7.52 10.68 -10.87
N PRO A 142 8.31 11.75 -10.84
CA PRO A 142 9.74 11.67 -11.14
C PRO A 142 10.55 10.88 -10.12
N VAL A 143 10.14 10.83 -8.85
CA VAL A 143 10.82 10.07 -7.79
C VAL A 143 10.65 8.59 -8.02
N LEU A 144 9.41 8.08 -8.12
CA LEU A 144 9.12 6.67 -8.37
C LEU A 144 9.74 6.18 -9.68
N SER A 145 9.59 6.97 -10.75
CA SER A 145 10.16 6.64 -12.06
C SER A 145 11.69 6.57 -12.00
N SER A 146 12.34 7.51 -11.31
CA SER A 146 13.79 7.50 -11.14
C SER A 146 14.26 6.29 -10.31
N LEU A 147 13.54 5.93 -9.26
CA LEU A 147 13.85 4.74 -8.45
C LEU A 147 13.71 3.45 -9.25
N ALA A 148 12.62 3.31 -10.02
CA ALA A 148 12.40 2.14 -10.89
C ALA A 148 13.50 1.96 -11.94
N HIS A 149 14.11 3.06 -12.42
CA HIS A 149 15.23 3.00 -13.35
C HIS A 149 16.58 2.72 -12.67
N ASN A 150 16.78 3.20 -11.45
CA ASN A 150 18.07 3.09 -10.78
C ASN A 150 18.23 1.81 -9.95
N TYR A 151 17.13 1.07 -9.71
CA TYR A 151 17.11 -0.12 -8.87
C TYR A 151 16.29 -1.24 -9.49
N ALA A 152 15.75 -2.15 -8.69
CA ALA A 152 14.95 -3.27 -9.18
C ALA A 152 13.45 -2.93 -9.17
N LEU A 153 12.83 -3.10 -10.33
CA LEU A 153 11.39 -3.02 -10.54
C LEU A 153 10.79 -4.43 -10.62
N CYS A 154 9.75 -4.70 -9.83
CA CYS A 154 8.94 -5.91 -9.95
C CYS A 154 7.69 -5.57 -10.77
N ASP A 155 7.62 -6.04 -12.01
CA ASP A 155 6.46 -5.79 -12.89
C ASP A 155 5.37 -6.88 -12.79
N ARG A 156 5.54 -7.83 -11.87
CA ARG A 156 4.58 -8.88 -11.54
C ARG A 156 4.40 -9.04 -10.03
N TRP A 157 4.32 -7.91 -9.31
CA TRP A 157 3.89 -7.90 -7.92
C TRP A 157 2.38 -7.70 -7.86
N PHE A 158 1.68 -8.60 -7.19
CA PHE A 158 0.22 -8.61 -7.10
C PHE A 158 -0.24 -8.35 -5.67
N ALA A 159 -1.41 -7.72 -5.50
CA ALA A 159 -2.10 -7.74 -4.23
C ALA A 159 -2.37 -9.19 -3.80
N SER A 160 -2.28 -9.49 -2.52
CA SER A 160 -2.39 -10.87 -2.03
C SER A 160 -3.76 -11.49 -2.27
N ILE A 161 -4.81 -10.67 -2.23
CA ILE A 161 -6.18 -11.06 -2.55
C ILE A 161 -6.91 -9.91 -3.27
N PRO A 162 -7.97 -10.19 -4.03
CA PRO A 162 -8.69 -9.18 -4.81
C PRO A 162 -9.66 -8.37 -3.96
N THR A 163 -9.14 -7.51 -3.08
CA THR A 163 -9.93 -6.67 -2.17
C THR A 163 -9.10 -5.52 -1.59
N GLN A 164 -9.67 -4.87 -0.60
CA GLN A 164 -9.29 -3.64 0.07
C GLN A 164 -8.04 -3.73 0.96
N THR A 165 -7.65 -2.58 1.46
CA THR A 165 -6.50 -2.19 2.28
C THR A 165 -6.16 -3.14 3.43
N PHE A 166 -7.05 -3.28 4.43
CA PHE A 166 -6.70 -3.96 5.68
C PHE A 166 -6.40 -5.44 5.51
N CYS A 167 -7.17 -6.10 4.63
CA CYS A 167 -6.94 -7.50 4.31
C CYS A 167 -5.59 -7.70 3.63
N ASN A 168 -5.26 -6.89 2.61
CA ASN A 168 -3.99 -6.99 1.90
C ASN A 168 -2.79 -6.63 2.80
N ARG A 169 -2.92 -5.60 3.65
CA ARG A 169 -1.89 -5.24 4.65
C ARG A 169 -1.67 -6.35 5.67
N SER A 170 -2.71 -7.11 6.02
CA SER A 170 -2.55 -8.25 6.93
C SER A 170 -1.64 -9.34 6.35
N PHE A 171 -1.64 -9.56 5.03
CA PHE A 171 -0.72 -10.50 4.39
C PHE A 171 0.75 -10.08 4.54
N VAL A 172 1.06 -8.77 4.51
CA VAL A 172 2.41 -8.26 4.77
C VAL A 172 2.89 -8.55 6.20
N HIS A 173 1.97 -8.68 7.15
CA HIS A 173 2.33 -8.83 8.56
C HIS A 173 2.21 -10.25 9.06
N ALA A 174 1.17 -10.97 8.63
CA ALA A 174 0.77 -12.25 9.20
C ALA A 174 0.67 -13.40 8.17
N GLY A 175 0.77 -13.10 6.86
CA GLY A 175 0.61 -14.10 5.79
C GLY A 175 -0.83 -14.53 5.54
N THR A 176 -1.81 -13.92 6.22
CA THR A 176 -3.23 -14.23 6.11
C THR A 176 -4.10 -13.04 6.50
N SER A 177 -5.29 -12.93 5.93
CA SER A 177 -6.35 -12.03 6.38
C SER A 177 -7.31 -12.71 7.36
N SER A 178 -6.99 -13.93 7.87
CA SER A 178 -7.89 -14.73 8.70
C SER A 178 -9.26 -15.01 8.06
N GLY A 179 -9.32 -15.04 6.74
CA GLY A 179 -10.53 -15.33 5.96
C GLY A 179 -11.35 -14.10 5.59
N TYR A 180 -11.00 -12.92 6.08
CA TYR A 180 -11.68 -11.67 5.74
C TYR A 180 -11.36 -11.22 4.31
N VAL A 181 -12.37 -10.65 3.63
CA VAL A 181 -12.28 -10.09 2.28
C VAL A 181 -12.79 -8.64 2.21
N ASN A 182 -12.95 -7.98 3.35
CA ASN A 182 -13.25 -6.55 3.43
C ASN A 182 -12.67 -5.92 4.70
N ASN A 183 -12.61 -4.59 4.73
CA ASN A 183 -12.07 -3.84 5.87
C ASN A 183 -12.94 -3.88 7.12
N GLY A 184 -14.15 -4.42 7.02
CA GLY A 184 -15.18 -4.41 8.04
C GLY A 184 -16.43 -3.69 7.56
N GLY A 185 -17.47 -3.68 8.37
CA GLY A 185 -18.74 -3.02 8.07
C GLY A 185 -19.71 -3.16 9.24
N GLY A 186 -20.72 -2.23 9.33
CA GLY A 186 -21.74 -2.28 10.38
C GLY A 186 -21.17 -2.18 11.79
N GLY A 187 -20.16 -1.34 12.01
CA GLY A 187 -19.49 -1.16 13.31
C GLY A 187 -18.44 -2.24 13.63
N LEU A 188 -18.11 -3.12 12.69
CA LEU A 188 -17.04 -4.09 12.82
C LEU A 188 -15.79 -3.59 12.10
N CYS A 189 -14.64 -3.66 12.77
CA CYS A 189 -13.33 -3.47 12.16
C CYS A 189 -12.68 -4.83 11.93
N PHE A 190 -11.97 -4.98 10.81
CA PHE A 190 -11.10 -6.11 10.61
C PHE A 190 -10.02 -6.16 11.68
N VAL A 191 -9.91 -7.26 12.40
CA VAL A 191 -8.83 -7.51 13.36
C VAL A 191 -8.32 -8.93 13.20
N ASN A 192 -7.03 -9.05 12.87
CA ASN A 192 -6.33 -10.32 12.78
C ASN A 192 -5.70 -10.69 14.13
N ASP A 193 -6.00 -11.88 14.64
CA ASP A 193 -5.48 -12.41 15.91
C ASP A 193 -4.42 -13.52 15.69
N THR A 194 -3.83 -13.59 14.50
CA THR A 194 -2.78 -14.55 14.19
C THR A 194 -1.38 -13.97 14.52
N PRO A 195 -0.36 -14.83 14.72
CA PRO A 195 1.01 -14.38 14.89
C PRO A 195 1.49 -13.56 13.68
N THR A 196 2.31 -12.54 13.94
CA THR A 196 2.89 -11.66 12.93
C THR A 196 4.40 -11.87 12.79
N VAL A 197 4.99 -11.31 11.75
CA VAL A 197 6.45 -11.27 11.58
C VAL A 197 7.14 -10.55 12.75
N PHE A 198 6.47 -9.59 13.37
CA PHE A 198 6.98 -8.88 14.55
C PHE A 198 7.12 -9.82 15.77
N ASP A 199 6.18 -10.73 15.95
CA ASP A 199 6.25 -11.75 17.01
C ASP A 199 7.44 -12.71 16.77
N LEU A 200 7.73 -13.07 15.51
CA LEU A 200 8.89 -13.90 15.16
C LEU A 200 10.22 -13.15 15.40
N LEU A 201 10.28 -11.88 15.01
CA LEU A 201 11.46 -11.03 15.24
C LEU A 201 11.73 -10.87 16.73
N GLU A 202 10.70 -10.59 17.53
CA GLU A 202 10.82 -10.47 18.98
C GLU A 202 11.34 -11.77 19.61
N ALA A 203 10.76 -12.91 19.22
CA ALA A 203 11.21 -14.22 19.71
C ALA A 203 12.66 -14.55 19.31
N ALA A 204 13.15 -14.02 18.19
CA ALA A 204 14.53 -14.18 17.72
C ALA A 204 15.50 -13.12 18.26
N GLY A 205 15.03 -12.19 19.11
CA GLY A 205 15.84 -11.09 19.64
C GLY A 205 16.26 -10.08 18.56
N LYS A 206 15.53 -10.00 17.45
CA LYS A 206 15.75 -9.02 16.38
C LYS A 206 14.97 -7.75 16.68
N SER A 207 15.60 -6.60 16.47
CA SER A 207 14.96 -5.31 16.69
C SER A 207 13.99 -4.97 15.56
N TRP A 208 12.85 -4.38 15.92
CA TRP A 208 11.85 -3.95 14.95
C TRP A 208 11.12 -2.69 15.40
N LYS A 209 10.61 -1.92 14.44
CA LYS A 209 9.75 -0.77 14.69
C LYS A 209 8.75 -0.56 13.58
N ILE A 210 7.59 -0.03 13.96
CA ILE A 210 6.60 0.56 13.08
C ILE A 210 6.73 2.07 13.23
N PHE A 211 6.99 2.76 12.11
CA PHE A 211 7.10 4.22 12.04
C PHE A 211 5.85 4.77 11.39
N TYR A 212 5.01 5.45 12.15
CA TYR A 212 3.74 5.99 11.68
C TYR A 212 3.83 7.50 11.37
N GLY A 213 3.09 7.94 10.34
CA GLY A 213 3.12 9.33 9.88
C GLY A 213 2.18 10.25 10.65
N GLY A 214 0.94 9.80 10.91
CA GLY A 214 -0.13 10.55 11.58
C GLY A 214 -0.20 10.32 13.08
N TRP A 215 -1.38 10.03 13.60
CA TRP A 215 -1.60 9.63 14.99
C TRP A 215 -1.34 8.14 15.20
N LEU A 216 -0.93 7.74 16.40
CA LEU A 216 -0.74 6.32 16.72
C LEU A 216 -2.03 5.51 16.51
N LEU A 217 -3.18 6.05 16.85
CA LEU A 217 -4.49 5.43 16.67
C LEU A 217 -4.98 5.42 15.21
N GLU A 218 -4.20 5.97 14.29
CA GLU A 218 -4.39 5.84 12.83
C GLU A 218 -3.41 4.83 12.22
N SER A 219 -2.55 4.19 13.00
CA SER A 219 -1.68 3.12 12.52
C SER A 219 -2.50 1.90 12.13
N PHE A 220 -2.66 1.63 10.84
CA PHE A 220 -3.43 0.48 10.34
C PHE A 220 -2.84 -0.84 10.82
N THR A 221 -1.51 -0.93 10.92
CA THR A 221 -0.83 -2.11 11.48
C THR A 221 -1.21 -2.35 12.94
N LEU A 222 -1.23 -1.29 13.76
CA LEU A 222 -1.65 -1.42 15.16
C LEU A 222 -3.11 -1.84 15.26
N LEU A 223 -3.99 -1.18 14.51
CA LEU A 223 -5.43 -1.39 14.60
C LEU A 223 -5.85 -2.79 14.15
N THR A 224 -5.19 -3.31 13.12
CA THR A 224 -5.58 -4.58 12.48
C THR A 224 -4.86 -5.81 13.01
N GLN A 225 -3.70 -5.68 13.67
CA GLN A 225 -2.91 -6.80 14.17
C GLN A 225 -2.93 -6.85 15.71
N LYS A 226 -3.84 -7.65 16.27
CA LYS A 226 -4.09 -7.72 17.72
C LYS A 226 -2.86 -8.14 18.54
N SER A 227 -1.97 -8.97 17.99
CA SER A 227 -0.74 -9.37 18.67
C SER A 227 0.16 -8.17 19.01
N LEU A 228 0.00 -7.04 18.32
CA LEU A 228 0.80 -5.82 18.50
C LEU A 228 0.25 -4.86 19.55
N TRP A 229 -0.98 -5.02 20.01
CA TRP A 229 -1.61 -4.12 20.97
C TRP A 229 -0.80 -3.96 22.25
N LYS A 230 -0.15 -5.05 22.72
CA LYS A 230 0.75 -5.04 23.87
C LYS A 230 1.98 -4.13 23.71
N TYR A 231 2.31 -3.72 22.47
CA TYR A 231 3.48 -2.89 22.17
C TYR A 231 3.14 -1.43 21.84
N ALA A 232 1.89 -1.04 21.81
CA ALA A 232 1.41 0.26 21.31
C ALA A 232 2.14 1.47 21.91
N LEU A 233 2.38 1.48 23.23
CA LEU A 233 3.06 2.58 23.94
C LEU A 233 4.51 2.25 24.29
N THR A 234 5.14 1.36 23.54
CA THR A 234 6.53 0.97 23.75
C THR A 234 7.44 1.56 22.66
N LYS A 235 8.74 1.29 22.77
CA LYS A 235 9.74 1.69 21.75
C LYS A 235 9.51 1.12 20.35
N HIS A 236 8.58 0.19 20.19
CA HIS A 236 8.29 -0.47 18.91
C HIS A 236 7.43 0.38 17.98
N PHE A 237 6.69 1.33 18.52
CA PHE A 237 5.98 2.34 17.75
C PHE A 237 6.67 3.69 17.92
N ALA A 238 6.98 4.36 16.81
CA ALA A 238 7.64 5.64 16.80
C ALA A 238 7.11 6.51 15.66
N HIS A 239 7.16 7.83 15.81
CA HIS A 239 6.76 8.72 14.73
C HIS A 239 7.78 8.70 13.58
N PHE A 240 7.32 8.92 12.34
CA PHE A 240 8.16 8.90 11.12
C PHE A 240 9.43 9.78 11.20
N LYS A 241 9.37 10.94 11.87
CA LYS A 241 10.55 11.79 12.10
C LYS A 241 11.70 11.05 12.82
N ASP A 242 11.36 10.07 13.65
CA ASP A 242 12.36 9.29 14.39
C ASP A 242 13.06 8.28 13.47
N PHE A 243 12.41 7.83 12.37
CA PHE A 243 13.04 7.03 11.34
C PHE A 243 14.18 7.79 10.65
N VAL A 244 13.93 9.03 10.21
CA VAL A 244 14.95 9.87 9.57
C VAL A 244 16.15 10.10 10.51
N SER A 245 15.86 10.36 11.79
CA SER A 245 16.90 10.52 12.83
C SER A 245 17.70 9.23 13.08
N ALA A 246 17.04 8.07 13.05
CA ALA A 246 17.67 6.77 13.21
C ALA A 246 18.57 6.42 12.02
N ALA A 247 18.08 6.62 10.78
CA ALA A 247 18.83 6.35 9.56
C ALA A 247 20.15 7.14 9.48
N GLY A 248 20.21 8.33 10.08
CA GLY A 248 21.42 9.15 10.14
C GLY A 248 22.51 8.65 11.09
N LYS A 249 22.29 7.56 11.82
CA LYS A 249 23.22 7.02 12.82
C LYS A 249 23.63 5.59 12.46
N LYS A 250 24.93 5.27 12.60
CA LYS A 250 25.42 3.89 12.43
C LYS A 250 24.72 2.94 13.42
N GLY A 251 24.11 1.86 12.90
CA GLY A 251 23.32 0.92 13.70
C GLY A 251 22.07 1.54 14.33
N GLY A 252 21.59 2.68 13.80
CA GLY A 252 20.41 3.38 14.33
C GLY A 252 19.09 2.81 13.85
N LEU A 253 19.05 2.22 12.64
CA LEU A 253 17.87 1.52 12.14
C LEU A 253 17.69 0.17 12.86
N PRO A 254 16.46 -0.26 13.16
CA PRO A 254 16.22 -1.63 13.60
C PRO A 254 16.46 -2.63 12.46
N ASN A 255 16.51 -3.93 12.80
CA ASN A 255 16.61 -4.98 11.79
C ASN A 255 15.40 -4.92 10.84
N TYR A 256 14.19 -4.70 11.35
CA TYR A 256 12.99 -4.53 10.52
C TYR A 256 12.29 -3.21 10.85
N SER A 257 12.05 -2.40 9.84
CA SER A 257 11.30 -1.14 9.90
C SER A 257 10.11 -1.22 8.95
N PHE A 258 8.90 -1.03 9.47
CA PHE A 258 7.72 -0.83 8.65
C PHE A 258 7.28 0.62 8.75
N ILE A 259 7.10 1.30 7.61
CA ILE A 259 6.73 2.72 7.56
C ILE A 259 5.30 2.84 7.05
N GLU A 260 4.50 3.53 7.81
CA GLU A 260 3.15 3.92 7.48
C GLU A 260 3.10 5.41 7.15
N PRO A 261 2.45 5.80 6.04
CA PRO A 261 2.25 7.21 5.68
C PRO A 261 1.27 7.91 6.64
N VAL A 262 1.02 9.19 6.40
CA VAL A 262 -0.16 9.88 6.93
C VAL A 262 -1.34 9.45 6.08
N TYR A 263 -2.30 8.74 6.66
CA TYR A 263 -3.45 8.21 5.93
C TYR A 263 -4.61 9.20 5.81
N PHE A 264 -4.76 10.08 6.79
CA PHE A 264 -5.87 11.04 6.83
C PHE A 264 -5.34 12.46 6.97
N ASP A 265 -6.03 13.41 6.35
CA ASP A 265 -5.73 14.82 6.55
C ASP A 265 -5.88 15.18 8.03
N SER A 266 -4.89 15.85 8.59
CA SER A 266 -4.87 16.26 10.00
C SER A 266 -4.41 17.70 10.16
N ALA A 267 -5.08 18.44 11.04
CA ALA A 267 -4.68 19.80 11.42
C ALA A 267 -3.28 19.86 12.08
N VAL A 268 -2.79 18.74 12.58
CA VAL A 268 -1.49 18.63 13.29
C VAL A 268 -0.39 18.06 12.40
N TRP A 269 -0.70 16.99 11.65
CA TRP A 269 0.25 16.23 10.87
C TRP A 269 0.28 16.61 9.39
N GLY A 270 -0.65 17.48 8.95
CA GLY A 270 -0.74 17.94 7.58
C GLY A 270 -1.58 17.03 6.69
N PRO A 271 -1.42 17.16 5.36
CA PRO A 271 -2.18 16.37 4.41
C PRO A 271 -1.72 14.91 4.38
N HIS A 272 -2.65 14.02 4.04
CA HIS A 272 -2.31 12.63 3.75
C HIS A 272 -1.27 12.52 2.63
N ASN A 273 -0.41 11.51 2.70
CA ASN A 273 0.69 11.30 1.75
C ASN A 273 0.87 9.82 1.37
N ASP A 274 -0.21 9.06 1.48
CA ASP A 274 -0.31 7.63 1.21
C ASP A 274 -0.49 7.27 -0.27
N MET A 275 -0.81 8.24 -1.14
CA MET A 275 -1.13 8.13 -2.56
C MET A 275 -2.54 7.60 -2.88
N HIS A 276 -3.40 7.41 -1.88
CA HIS A 276 -4.79 7.01 -2.10
C HIS A 276 -5.50 7.94 -3.08
N PRO A 277 -6.32 7.42 -4.03
CA PRO A 277 -7.21 8.25 -4.83
C PRO A 277 -8.16 9.07 -3.98
N GLU A 278 -8.67 10.15 -4.54
CA GLU A 278 -9.55 11.08 -3.84
C GLU A 278 -10.96 10.55 -3.69
N CYS A 279 -11.42 10.32 -2.48
CA CYS A 279 -12.79 9.89 -2.19
C CYS A 279 -13.78 11.05 -1.95
N ASN A 280 -13.33 12.32 -1.96
CA ASN A 280 -14.20 13.47 -1.69
C ASN A 280 -13.75 14.78 -2.35
N LEU A 281 -14.73 15.62 -2.74
CA LEU A 281 -14.51 16.90 -3.40
C LEU A 281 -14.01 18.02 -2.45
N TYR A 282 -14.12 17.84 -1.13
CA TYR A 282 -13.82 18.86 -0.12
C TYR A 282 -12.84 18.34 0.90
N GLN A 283 -11.56 18.33 0.56
CA GLN A 283 -10.51 17.93 1.49
C GLN A 283 -9.96 19.11 2.26
N PHE A 284 -9.46 18.80 3.45
CA PHE A 284 -8.83 19.74 4.37
C PHE A 284 -7.68 20.52 3.71
N TYR A 285 -6.85 19.81 2.93
CA TYR A 285 -5.72 20.36 2.19
C TYR A 285 -5.93 20.33 0.67
N GLY A 286 -7.18 20.28 0.21
CA GLY A 286 -7.51 20.09 -1.20
C GLY A 286 -7.44 18.63 -1.64
N PRO A 287 -7.63 18.35 -2.94
CA PRO A 287 -7.71 17.00 -3.48
C PRO A 287 -6.46 16.17 -3.19
N SER A 288 -6.60 14.85 -3.15
CA SER A 288 -5.47 13.91 -3.09
C SER A 288 -4.45 14.24 -4.17
N ASN A 289 -3.17 14.20 -3.82
CA ASN A 289 -2.09 14.54 -4.74
C ASN A 289 -0.89 13.63 -4.52
N LEU A 290 -0.56 12.83 -5.53
CA LEU A 290 0.53 11.87 -5.47
C LEU A 290 1.91 12.50 -5.21
N HIS A 291 2.10 13.79 -5.51
CA HIS A 291 3.36 14.48 -5.19
C HIS A 291 3.67 14.48 -3.70
N ARG A 292 2.66 14.39 -2.82
CA ARG A 292 2.86 14.26 -1.37
C ARG A 292 3.50 12.91 -1.02
N GLY A 293 3.03 11.82 -1.64
CA GLY A 293 3.65 10.50 -1.51
C GLY A 293 5.04 10.42 -2.15
N GLU A 294 5.25 11.09 -3.29
CA GLU A 294 6.58 11.26 -3.89
C GLU A 294 7.56 11.93 -2.92
N ALA A 295 7.11 12.95 -2.18
CA ALA A 295 7.92 13.61 -1.16
C ALA A 295 8.26 12.69 0.02
N LEU A 296 7.32 11.86 0.46
CA LEU A 296 7.56 10.84 1.48
C LEU A 296 8.60 9.81 1.00
N ILE A 297 8.42 9.25 -0.19
CA ILE A 297 9.33 8.28 -0.81
C ILE A 297 10.74 8.88 -0.92
N TRP A 298 10.84 10.11 -1.43
CA TRP A 298 12.10 10.82 -1.56
C TRP A 298 12.80 10.99 -0.21
N THR A 299 12.06 11.39 0.82
CA THR A 299 12.59 11.58 2.18
C THR A 299 13.15 10.28 2.75
N ILE A 300 12.44 9.16 2.58
CA ILE A 300 12.89 7.84 3.04
C ILE A 300 14.14 7.40 2.27
N HIS A 301 14.10 7.52 0.93
CA HIS A 301 15.24 7.16 0.10
C HIS A 301 16.49 7.98 0.45
N GLU A 302 16.37 9.30 0.57
CA GLU A 302 17.49 10.17 0.93
C GLU A 302 18.03 9.87 2.34
N ALA A 303 17.16 9.55 3.30
CA ALA A 303 17.60 9.14 4.63
C ALA A 303 18.44 7.86 4.58
N ILE A 304 17.99 6.85 3.82
CA ILE A 304 18.70 5.56 3.66
C ILE A 304 19.95 5.73 2.80
N ARG A 305 19.87 6.43 1.67
CA ARG A 305 20.99 6.68 0.75
C ARG A 305 22.16 7.37 1.44
N ASN A 306 21.88 8.29 2.36
CA ASN A 306 22.87 9.03 3.13
C ASN A 306 23.24 8.33 4.46
N SER A 307 22.61 7.21 4.78
CA SER A 307 22.87 6.43 5.99
C SER A 307 24.29 5.85 5.98
N PRO A 308 24.97 5.80 7.15
CA PRO A 308 26.17 5.00 7.31
C PRO A 308 25.93 3.48 7.16
N ASP A 309 24.67 3.04 7.21
CA ASP A 309 24.24 1.64 7.03
C ASP A 309 23.68 1.36 5.61
N TRP A 310 23.91 2.26 4.64
CA TRP A 310 23.44 2.12 3.26
C TRP A 310 23.74 0.73 2.66
N GLU A 311 24.98 0.25 2.83
CA GLU A 311 25.43 -0.99 2.21
C GLU A 311 24.73 -2.25 2.77
N SER A 312 24.22 -2.19 3.99
CA SER A 312 23.51 -3.30 4.64
C SER A 312 21.99 -3.07 4.74
N THR A 313 21.45 -2.09 4.00
CA THR A 313 20.02 -1.77 4.02
C THR A 313 19.33 -2.21 2.73
N LEU A 314 18.17 -2.85 2.89
CA LEU A 314 17.22 -3.18 1.83
C LEU A 314 15.93 -2.37 2.07
N LEU A 315 15.56 -1.53 1.11
CA LEU A 315 14.28 -0.80 1.11
C LEU A 315 13.34 -1.41 0.07
N MET A 316 12.11 -1.70 0.48
CA MET A 316 11.00 -2.06 -0.40
C MET A 316 9.94 -0.96 -0.36
N ILE A 317 9.52 -0.48 -1.52
CA ILE A 317 8.41 0.47 -1.70
C ILE A 317 7.30 -0.31 -2.38
N LEU A 318 6.17 -0.43 -1.73
CA LEU A 318 5.04 -1.25 -2.12
C LEU A 318 3.74 -0.46 -2.04
N PHE A 319 2.71 -0.97 -2.72
CA PHE A 319 1.32 -0.55 -2.56
C PHE A 319 0.50 -1.75 -2.08
N ASP A 320 -0.53 -1.51 -1.30
CA ASP A 320 -1.30 -2.57 -0.66
C ASP A 320 -2.28 -3.27 -1.62
N GLU A 321 -2.99 -2.48 -2.44
CA GLU A 321 -3.88 -3.00 -3.48
C GLU A 321 -4.01 -1.99 -4.62
N HIS A 322 -4.77 -2.31 -5.69
CA HIS A 322 -4.76 -1.54 -6.94
C HIS A 322 -5.65 -0.29 -6.94
N GLY A 323 -6.47 -0.06 -5.89
CA GLY A 323 -7.33 1.12 -5.75
C GLY A 323 -8.38 1.24 -6.85
N GLY A 324 -8.91 0.14 -7.37
CA GLY A 324 -9.80 0.16 -8.52
C GLY A 324 -9.20 0.75 -9.80
N CYS A 325 -7.93 1.16 -9.80
CA CYS A 325 -7.22 1.70 -10.95
C CYS A 325 -6.95 0.61 -12.00
N TYR A 326 -7.05 0.98 -13.27
CA TYR A 326 -6.85 0.05 -14.38
C TYR A 326 -5.47 -0.63 -14.33
N ASP A 327 -5.48 -1.94 -14.53
CA ASP A 327 -4.31 -2.76 -14.86
C ASP A 327 -4.69 -3.75 -15.97
N HIS A 328 -3.78 -3.98 -16.91
CA HIS A 328 -4.07 -4.85 -18.04
C HIS A 328 -3.76 -6.33 -17.79
N VAL A 329 -2.96 -6.63 -16.77
CA VAL A 329 -2.49 -8.00 -16.53
C VAL A 329 -3.47 -8.76 -15.63
N PRO A 330 -4.04 -9.87 -16.12
CA PRO A 330 -4.91 -10.71 -15.31
C PRO A 330 -4.20 -11.24 -14.06
N PRO A 331 -4.82 -11.13 -12.87
CA PRO A 331 -4.24 -11.68 -11.66
C PRO A 331 -4.14 -13.22 -11.75
N PRO A 332 -3.02 -13.81 -11.28
CA PRO A 332 -2.84 -15.25 -11.30
C PRO A 332 -3.82 -15.97 -10.37
N SER A 333 -4.25 -17.16 -10.80
CA SER A 333 -4.99 -18.12 -9.96
C SER A 333 -4.12 -19.30 -9.56
N SER A 334 -4.58 -20.12 -8.63
CA SER A 334 -3.89 -21.35 -8.17
C SER A 334 -3.58 -22.33 -9.30
N ALA A 335 -4.34 -22.29 -10.40
CA ALA A 335 -4.05 -23.08 -11.60
C ALA A 335 -2.77 -22.65 -12.32
N HIS A 336 -2.38 -21.38 -12.19
CA HIS A 336 -1.25 -20.76 -12.90
C HIS A 336 -0.12 -20.31 -11.97
N CYS A 337 -0.40 -20.17 -10.67
CA CYS A 337 0.56 -19.73 -9.66
C CYS A 337 0.50 -20.65 -8.42
N LYS A 338 1.20 -21.77 -8.49
CA LYS A 338 1.19 -22.79 -7.43
C LYS A 338 1.82 -22.34 -6.11
N VAL A 339 2.65 -21.31 -6.15
CA VAL A 339 3.40 -20.84 -4.98
C VAL A 339 2.65 -19.75 -4.25
N ALA A 340 2.20 -18.72 -4.97
CA ALA A 340 1.62 -17.53 -4.37
C ALA A 340 0.10 -17.65 -4.07
N CYS A 341 -0.61 -18.51 -4.77
CA CYS A 341 -2.06 -18.70 -4.57
C CYS A 341 -2.37 -19.92 -3.68
N THR A 342 -1.61 -20.13 -2.63
CA THR A 342 -1.94 -21.15 -1.62
C THR A 342 -3.17 -20.68 -0.87
N PRO A 343 -4.24 -21.52 -0.76
CA PRO A 343 -5.45 -21.14 -0.03
C PRO A 343 -5.15 -20.76 1.42
N ASP A 344 -5.91 -19.79 1.92
CA ASP A 344 -5.91 -19.47 3.34
C ASP A 344 -6.54 -20.62 4.13
N ASP A 345 -6.10 -20.84 5.36
CA ASP A 345 -6.63 -21.93 6.22
C ASP A 345 -8.07 -21.67 6.66
N LYS A 346 -8.55 -20.42 6.58
CA LYS A 346 -9.87 -20.01 7.03
C LYS A 346 -10.68 -19.42 5.86
N ILE A 347 -11.86 -19.97 5.66
CA ILE A 347 -12.86 -19.46 4.72
C ILE A 347 -14.07 -19.00 5.52
N ILE A 348 -14.41 -17.71 5.43
CA ILE A 348 -15.62 -17.17 6.03
C ILE A 348 -16.75 -17.28 5.01
N PRO A 349 -17.88 -17.96 5.35
CA PRO A 349 -19.05 -18.06 4.48
C PRO A 349 -19.60 -16.68 4.07
N ALA A 350 -20.22 -16.62 2.89
CA ALA A 350 -20.74 -15.36 2.33
C ALA A 350 -21.90 -14.74 3.15
N ASP A 351 -22.56 -15.52 3.99
CA ASP A 351 -23.62 -15.07 4.90
C ASP A 351 -23.11 -14.59 6.26
N GLN A 352 -21.79 -14.59 6.47
CA GLN A 352 -21.17 -14.11 7.70
C GLN A 352 -20.43 -12.77 7.46
N PRO A 353 -20.38 -11.90 8.48
CA PRO A 353 -19.65 -10.63 8.38
C PRO A 353 -18.18 -10.85 7.97
N GLY A 354 -17.72 -10.09 7.00
CA GLY A 354 -16.34 -10.12 6.49
C GLY A 354 -16.05 -11.26 5.51
N GLY A 355 -17.00 -12.12 5.20
CA GLY A 355 -16.84 -13.26 4.30
C GLY A 355 -17.54 -13.12 2.96
N ALA A 356 -17.03 -13.86 1.95
CA ALA A 356 -17.64 -14.02 0.64
C ALA A 356 -17.62 -15.50 0.18
N GLY A 357 -17.31 -16.43 1.06
CA GLY A 357 -17.01 -17.82 0.66
C GLY A 357 -15.76 -17.93 -0.22
N PHE A 358 -14.91 -16.90 -0.23
CA PHE A 358 -13.70 -16.84 -1.04
C PHE A 358 -12.70 -17.91 -0.61
N LYS A 359 -12.09 -18.60 -1.58
CA LYS A 359 -11.21 -19.75 -1.34
C LYS A 359 -9.72 -19.39 -1.27
N PHE A 360 -9.37 -18.13 -1.39
CA PHE A 360 -7.98 -17.64 -1.45
C PHE A 360 -7.14 -18.32 -2.55
N ASP A 361 -7.79 -18.62 -3.67
CA ASP A 361 -7.24 -19.36 -4.80
C ASP A 361 -6.80 -18.47 -5.97
N ARG A 362 -6.82 -17.16 -5.80
CA ARG A 362 -6.37 -16.16 -6.77
C ARG A 362 -5.87 -14.90 -6.08
N LEU A 363 -4.96 -14.22 -6.74
CA LEU A 363 -4.41 -12.91 -6.31
C LEU A 363 -5.34 -11.77 -6.74
N GLY A 364 -5.10 -10.58 -6.18
CA GLY A 364 -5.64 -9.32 -6.71
C GLY A 364 -4.83 -8.80 -7.90
N PRO A 365 -5.24 -7.66 -8.50
CA PRO A 365 -4.48 -7.00 -9.56
C PRO A 365 -3.06 -6.60 -9.14
N ARG A 366 -2.21 -6.26 -10.14
CA ARG A 366 -0.84 -5.83 -9.88
C ARG A 366 -0.78 -4.51 -9.14
N VAL A 367 0.23 -4.38 -8.30
CA VAL A 367 0.60 -3.15 -7.60
C VAL A 367 2.06 -2.79 -7.89
N PRO A 368 2.45 -1.51 -7.82
CA PRO A 368 3.85 -1.11 -7.96
C PRO A 368 4.71 -1.69 -6.83
N ALA A 369 5.91 -2.18 -7.19
CA ALA A 369 6.88 -2.65 -6.22
C ALA A 369 8.31 -2.35 -6.70
N ILE A 370 9.09 -1.65 -5.86
CA ILE A 370 10.48 -1.29 -6.14
C ILE A 370 11.35 -1.78 -4.99
N VAL A 371 12.44 -2.48 -5.33
CA VAL A 371 13.41 -2.98 -4.37
C VAL A 371 14.74 -2.24 -4.53
N ILE A 372 15.21 -1.64 -3.46
CA ILE A 372 16.33 -0.70 -3.42
C ILE A 372 17.39 -1.24 -2.47
N SER A 373 18.61 -1.44 -2.96
CA SER A 373 19.78 -1.82 -2.16
C SER A 373 21.06 -1.39 -2.87
N ALA A 374 22.14 -1.27 -2.11
CA ALA A 374 23.49 -1.12 -2.67
C ALA A 374 23.91 -2.31 -3.56
N TYR A 375 23.27 -3.46 -3.41
CA TYR A 375 23.54 -4.66 -4.23
C TYR A 375 22.66 -4.77 -5.48
N THR A 376 21.84 -3.77 -5.78
CA THR A 376 20.95 -3.78 -6.94
C THR A 376 21.56 -2.99 -8.11
N SER A 377 21.73 -3.62 -9.28
CA SER A 377 22.16 -2.90 -10.50
C SER A 377 21.02 -2.04 -11.05
N PRO A 378 21.36 -0.95 -11.77
CA PRO A 378 20.35 -0.16 -12.48
C PRO A 378 19.54 -1.01 -13.46
N GLN A 379 18.27 -0.65 -13.65
CA GLN A 379 17.35 -1.28 -14.59
C GLN A 379 17.18 -2.80 -14.40
N THR A 380 17.36 -3.29 -13.16
CA THR A 380 17.00 -4.67 -12.81
C THR A 380 15.47 -4.80 -12.89
N ARG A 381 14.98 -5.83 -13.57
CA ARG A 381 13.56 -6.15 -13.67
C ARG A 381 13.31 -7.57 -13.20
N LEU A 382 12.29 -7.74 -12.38
CA LEU A 382 11.88 -9.02 -11.83
C LEU A 382 10.49 -9.36 -12.39
N HIS A 383 10.41 -10.46 -13.14
CA HIS A 383 9.19 -10.91 -13.83
C HIS A 383 8.54 -12.12 -13.15
N ASP A 384 9.10 -12.59 -12.04
CA ASP A 384 8.49 -13.62 -11.23
C ASP A 384 7.24 -13.08 -10.54
N VAL A 385 6.32 -13.98 -10.18
CA VAL A 385 5.12 -13.62 -9.44
C VAL A 385 5.46 -13.42 -7.97
N PHE A 386 5.39 -12.17 -7.52
CA PHE A 386 5.47 -11.78 -6.12
C PHE A 386 4.10 -11.34 -5.61
N GLU A 387 3.92 -11.39 -4.32
CA GLU A 387 2.78 -10.82 -3.60
C GLU A 387 3.21 -10.45 -2.17
N HIS A 388 2.32 -9.93 -1.33
CA HIS A 388 2.74 -9.32 -0.07
C HIS A 388 3.46 -10.27 0.90
N THR A 389 3.18 -11.58 0.87
CA THR A 389 3.93 -12.54 1.69
C THR A 389 5.39 -12.72 1.24
N SER A 390 5.76 -12.18 0.06
CA SER A 390 7.17 -12.07 -0.36
C SER A 390 7.99 -11.16 0.55
N VAL A 391 7.36 -10.14 1.17
CA VAL A 391 8.00 -9.34 2.23
C VAL A 391 8.35 -10.23 3.41
N LEU A 392 7.41 -11.07 3.86
CA LEU A 392 7.63 -11.97 4.98
C LEU A 392 8.75 -12.98 4.68
N SER A 393 8.75 -13.59 3.47
CA SER A 393 9.80 -14.50 3.05
C SER A 393 11.16 -13.82 3.00
N THR A 394 11.23 -12.57 2.56
CA THR A 394 12.46 -11.76 2.59
C THR A 394 12.95 -11.55 4.01
N VAL A 395 12.09 -11.10 4.93
CA VAL A 395 12.47 -10.87 6.33
C VAL A 395 12.89 -12.17 7.02
N VAL A 396 12.14 -13.25 6.81
CA VAL A 396 12.45 -14.58 7.37
C VAL A 396 13.81 -15.07 6.89
N ASN A 397 14.13 -14.90 5.61
CA ASN A 397 15.41 -15.32 5.02
C ASN A 397 16.58 -14.41 5.43
N CYS A 398 16.41 -13.08 5.43
CA CYS A 398 17.45 -12.13 5.90
C CYS A 398 17.89 -12.42 7.32
N PHE A 399 16.95 -12.71 8.22
CA PHE A 399 17.25 -12.87 9.63
C PHE A 399 17.25 -14.33 10.12
N THR A 400 17.17 -15.28 9.19
CA THR A 400 17.18 -16.72 9.48
C THR A 400 16.12 -17.10 10.53
N LEU A 401 14.90 -16.56 10.36
CA LEU A 401 13.78 -16.84 11.24
C LEU A 401 13.17 -18.23 10.94
N PRO A 402 12.41 -18.82 11.87
CA PRO A 402 11.77 -20.11 11.65
C PRO A 402 10.77 -20.07 10.48
N GLN A 403 10.99 -20.91 9.46
CA GLN A 403 10.14 -21.04 8.28
C GLN A 403 8.75 -21.61 8.60
N GLY A 404 7.74 -21.21 7.81
CA GLY A 404 6.38 -21.76 7.88
C GLY A 404 5.58 -21.37 9.13
N ARG A 405 6.10 -20.47 9.96
CA ARG A 405 5.41 -20.00 11.17
C ARG A 405 4.29 -19.01 10.87
N LEU A 406 4.30 -18.41 9.67
CA LEU A 406 3.30 -17.47 9.17
C LEU A 406 2.46 -18.11 8.03
N GLY A 407 2.29 -19.44 8.09
CA GLY A 407 1.47 -20.19 7.16
C GLY A 407 2.19 -20.70 5.91
N ASP A 408 1.48 -21.53 5.16
CA ASP A 408 1.98 -22.20 3.95
C ASP A 408 2.29 -21.20 2.83
N ARG A 409 1.52 -20.12 2.75
CA ARG A 409 1.69 -19.08 1.73
C ARG A 409 3.04 -18.40 1.90
N GLN A 410 3.39 -17.96 3.10
CA GLN A 410 4.70 -17.39 3.40
C GLN A 410 5.83 -18.39 3.09
N ALA A 411 5.68 -19.65 3.47
CA ALA A 411 6.71 -20.66 3.27
C ALA A 411 7.00 -20.95 1.79
N LYS A 412 6.08 -20.65 0.89
CA LYS A 412 6.17 -20.89 -0.55
C LYS A 412 6.43 -19.61 -1.37
N ALA A 413 6.21 -18.44 -0.79
CA ALA A 413 6.42 -17.18 -1.48
C ALA A 413 7.91 -16.94 -1.78
N LEU A 414 8.18 -16.36 -2.95
CA LEU A 414 9.52 -15.92 -3.31
C LEU A 414 9.96 -14.76 -2.41
N ASP A 415 11.22 -14.73 -2.06
CA ASP A 415 11.86 -13.54 -1.50
C ASP A 415 12.42 -12.64 -2.62
N VAL A 416 12.86 -11.43 -2.27
CA VAL A 416 13.38 -10.47 -3.24
C VAL A 416 14.89 -10.59 -3.49
N SER A 417 15.53 -11.71 -3.15
CA SER A 417 16.97 -11.93 -3.34
C SER A 417 17.42 -11.75 -4.80
N ALA A 418 16.54 -12.06 -5.77
CA ALA A 418 16.79 -11.84 -7.18
C ALA A 418 17.02 -10.36 -7.55
N ALA A 419 16.62 -9.41 -6.71
CA ALA A 419 16.94 -7.99 -6.88
C ALA A 419 18.40 -7.65 -6.56
N LEU A 420 19.09 -8.50 -5.78
CA LEU A 420 20.48 -8.30 -5.37
C LEU A 420 21.41 -8.91 -6.42
N THR A 421 21.67 -8.17 -7.48
CA THR A 421 22.36 -8.64 -8.69
C THR A 421 23.87 -8.41 -8.67
N LEU A 422 24.38 -7.56 -7.75
CA LEU A 422 25.78 -7.19 -7.65
C LEU A 422 26.48 -7.98 -6.56
N SER A 423 27.67 -8.50 -6.82
CA SER A 423 28.50 -9.24 -5.85
C SER A 423 29.15 -8.35 -4.77
N SER A 424 29.14 -7.04 -4.97
CA SER A 424 29.63 -6.03 -4.03
C SER A 424 28.73 -4.79 -4.09
N PRO A 425 28.64 -4.02 -3.00
CA PRO A 425 27.78 -2.84 -2.97
C PRO A 425 28.27 -1.77 -3.96
N ARG A 426 27.33 -1.11 -4.63
CA ARG A 426 27.62 0.03 -5.51
C ARG A 426 27.86 1.30 -4.70
N ASN A 427 28.79 2.12 -5.17
CA ASN A 427 29.20 3.34 -4.47
C ASN A 427 28.60 4.62 -5.03
N ASP A 428 27.92 4.56 -6.19
CA ASP A 428 27.44 5.74 -6.91
C ASP A 428 26.24 6.43 -6.22
N ARG A 429 25.49 5.70 -5.38
CA ARG A 429 24.34 6.24 -4.61
C ARG A 429 23.55 7.26 -5.46
N PRO A 430 22.89 6.82 -6.56
CA PRO A 430 22.38 7.73 -7.57
C PRO A 430 21.42 8.76 -6.96
N PRO A 431 21.59 10.05 -7.26
CA PRO A 431 20.62 11.05 -6.87
C PRO A 431 19.34 10.83 -7.67
N ILE A 432 18.21 11.05 -7.02
CA ILE A 432 16.89 11.06 -7.67
C ILE A 432 16.33 12.48 -7.69
N ALA A 433 15.38 12.72 -8.58
CA ALA A 433 14.76 14.04 -8.70
C ALA A 433 14.14 14.46 -7.36
N LYS A 434 14.39 15.68 -6.93
CA LYS A 434 13.73 16.24 -5.76
C LYS A 434 12.28 16.54 -6.13
N PRO A 435 11.29 16.11 -5.30
CA PRO A 435 9.89 16.44 -5.55
C PRO A 435 9.63 17.93 -5.36
N GLU A 436 8.52 18.41 -5.89
CA GLU A 436 8.11 19.82 -5.73
C GLU A 436 7.76 20.17 -4.28
N PHE A 437 7.34 19.16 -3.51
CA PHE A 437 6.97 19.28 -2.09
C PHE A 437 8.01 18.62 -1.19
N SER A 438 8.17 19.12 0.04
CA SER A 438 9.02 18.53 1.08
C SER A 438 8.19 18.22 2.30
N VAL A 439 8.16 16.94 2.72
CA VAL A 439 7.45 16.49 3.93
C VAL A 439 7.96 17.17 5.21
N LEU A 440 9.23 17.58 5.23
CA LEU A 440 9.85 18.18 6.42
C LEU A 440 9.76 19.71 6.48
N GLU A 441 9.59 20.38 5.33
CA GLU A 441 9.57 21.85 5.22
C GLU A 441 8.15 22.42 5.29
N ASP A 442 7.14 21.72 4.76
CA ASP A 442 5.77 22.25 4.62
C ASP A 442 4.99 22.34 5.93
N VAL A 443 5.30 21.48 6.91
CA VAL A 443 4.57 21.45 8.18
C VAL A 443 4.68 22.74 9.00
N GLY A 444 5.69 23.58 8.76
CA GLY A 444 5.93 24.79 9.56
C GLY A 444 5.41 26.12 8.99
N ALA A 445 5.39 26.30 7.68
CA ALA A 445 5.11 27.58 7.04
C ALA A 445 3.64 27.70 6.58
N GLU A 446 3.06 26.64 6.04
CA GLU A 446 1.67 26.62 5.56
C GLU A 446 0.65 26.52 6.69
N LEU A 447 0.95 25.80 7.78
CA LEU A 447 0.06 25.65 8.94
C LEU A 447 -0.40 26.98 9.56
N ARG A 448 0.39 28.06 9.46
CA ARG A 448 0.03 29.35 10.04
C ARG A 448 -0.90 30.20 9.19
N SER A 449 -0.88 30.07 7.86
CA SER A 449 -1.75 30.82 6.94
C SER A 449 -3.07 30.08 6.64
N ILE A 450 -3.06 28.76 6.71
CA ILE A 450 -4.16 27.88 6.35
C ILE A 450 -5.12 27.62 7.51
N ALA A 451 -4.66 27.69 8.76
CA ALA A 451 -5.40 27.27 9.95
C ALA A 451 -6.84 27.86 10.09
N HIS A 452 -7.06 29.09 9.62
CA HIS A 452 -8.39 29.73 9.75
C HIS A 452 -9.35 29.40 8.60
N ALA A 453 -8.86 29.32 7.36
CA ALA A 453 -9.66 28.93 6.20
C ALA A 453 -9.94 27.41 6.20
N THR A 454 -9.01 26.64 6.72
CA THR A 454 -9.00 25.19 6.81
C THR A 454 -10.03 24.64 7.80
N LEU A 455 -10.16 25.25 8.99
CA LEU A 455 -11.20 24.89 9.98
C LEU A 455 -12.63 25.02 9.43
N LEU A 456 -12.86 25.93 8.50
CA LEU A 456 -14.18 26.10 7.87
C LEU A 456 -14.41 25.06 6.77
N GLY A 457 -13.35 24.61 6.06
CA GLY A 457 -13.44 23.59 5.03
C GLY A 457 -13.65 22.19 5.60
N ALA A 458 -12.94 21.82 6.66
CA ALA A 458 -13.04 20.51 7.31
C ALA A 458 -14.44 20.20 7.88
N LYS A 459 -15.20 21.21 8.27
CA LYS A 459 -16.59 21.06 8.71
C LYS A 459 -17.55 20.65 7.58
N GLN A 460 -17.16 20.77 6.34
CA GLN A 460 -18.00 20.49 5.18
C GLN A 460 -17.69 19.13 4.55
N LYS A 461 -16.59 18.49 4.94
CA LYS A 461 -16.20 17.20 4.41
C LYS A 461 -16.77 16.06 5.26
N PRO A 462 -17.54 15.14 4.68
CA PRO A 462 -18.01 13.96 5.39
C PRO A 462 -16.85 13.02 5.73
N ILE A 463 -16.96 12.31 6.84
CA ILE A 463 -16.02 11.27 7.24
C ILE A 463 -16.09 10.10 6.23
N SER A 464 -14.94 9.64 5.75
CA SER A 464 -14.86 8.49 4.84
C SER A 464 -15.14 7.15 5.57
N ASP A 465 -15.55 6.13 4.82
CA ASP A 465 -15.77 4.79 5.37
C ASP A 465 -14.47 4.20 5.93
N LEU A 466 -13.33 4.47 5.30
CA LEU A 466 -12.03 4.04 5.79
C LEU A 466 -11.67 4.71 7.12
N GLN A 467 -11.88 6.03 7.25
CA GLN A 467 -11.69 6.74 8.53
C GLN A 467 -12.61 6.20 9.63
N ARG A 468 -13.89 6.00 9.30
CA ARG A 468 -14.87 5.43 10.23
C ARG A 468 -14.45 4.04 10.70
N THR A 469 -14.01 3.20 9.77
CA THR A 469 -13.52 1.84 10.07
C THR A 469 -12.26 1.87 10.94
N ALA A 470 -11.30 2.75 10.66
CA ALA A 470 -10.10 2.93 11.47
C ALA A 470 -10.44 3.38 12.90
N LEU A 471 -11.40 4.30 13.05
CA LEU A 471 -11.87 4.76 14.38
C LEU A 471 -12.55 3.63 15.17
N HIS A 472 -13.32 2.76 14.52
CA HIS A 472 -13.87 1.55 15.17
C HIS A 472 -12.74 0.60 15.61
N GLY A 473 -11.66 0.46 14.83
CA GLY A 473 -10.46 -0.26 15.25
C GLY A 473 -9.81 0.36 16.49
N ALA A 474 -9.72 1.69 16.55
CA ALA A 474 -9.21 2.40 17.71
C ALA A 474 -10.12 2.20 18.95
N ALA A 475 -11.44 2.16 18.77
CA ALA A 475 -12.39 1.86 19.84
C ALA A 475 -12.20 0.44 20.40
N LEU A 476 -12.03 -0.55 19.53
CA LEU A 476 -11.73 -1.94 19.93
C LEU A 476 -10.39 -2.04 20.67
N PHE A 477 -9.36 -1.42 20.13
CA PHE A 477 -8.03 -1.41 20.74
C PHE A 477 -8.04 -0.79 22.15
N THR A 478 -8.74 0.33 22.33
CA THR A 478 -8.82 1.05 23.61
C THR A 478 -9.88 0.49 24.56
N GLN A 479 -10.63 -0.52 24.16
CA GLN A 479 -11.77 -1.11 24.91
C GLN A 479 -12.80 -0.05 25.32
N ALA A 480 -13.01 0.95 24.46
CA ALA A 480 -13.90 2.09 24.71
C ALA A 480 -15.24 1.90 24.00
N ASP A 481 -16.11 1.04 24.54
CA ASP A 481 -17.41 0.69 23.93
C ASP A 481 -18.29 1.92 23.64
N GLU A 482 -18.22 2.96 24.49
CA GLU A 482 -18.93 4.23 24.28
C GLU A 482 -18.47 4.99 23.03
N LEU A 483 -17.25 4.71 22.55
CA LEU A 483 -16.67 5.36 21.40
C LEU A 483 -17.39 4.94 20.10
N HIS A 484 -17.82 3.69 19.97
CA HIS A 484 -18.57 3.22 18.79
C HIS A 484 -19.83 4.07 18.53
N ASN A 485 -20.59 4.41 19.60
CA ASN A 485 -21.77 5.25 19.47
C ASN A 485 -21.45 6.71 19.08
N ARG A 486 -20.26 7.19 19.42
CA ARG A 486 -19.79 8.53 19.02
C ARG A 486 -19.38 8.54 17.56
N ILE A 487 -18.65 7.51 17.12
CA ILE A 487 -18.17 7.37 15.73
C ILE A 487 -19.35 7.34 14.75
N GLU A 488 -20.43 6.63 15.07
CA GLU A 488 -21.62 6.56 14.23
C GLU A 488 -22.34 7.92 14.06
N LYS A 489 -22.06 8.86 14.95
CA LYS A 489 -22.65 10.21 14.92
C LYS A 489 -21.73 11.27 14.31
N LEU A 490 -20.52 10.91 13.91
CA LEU A 490 -19.59 11.86 13.29
C LEU A 490 -20.11 12.28 11.93
N GLU A 491 -20.11 13.57 11.69
CA GLU A 491 -20.61 14.17 10.45
C GLU A 491 -19.49 14.64 9.53
N ASN A 492 -18.29 14.91 10.07
CA ASN A 492 -17.19 15.47 9.32
C ASN A 492 -15.81 15.11 9.88
N GLU A 493 -14.77 15.31 9.06
CA GLU A 493 -13.38 14.97 9.39
C GLU A 493 -12.82 15.74 10.59
N LEU A 494 -13.24 16.98 10.80
CA LEU A 494 -12.79 17.74 11.98
C LEU A 494 -13.24 17.08 13.27
N GLU A 495 -14.45 16.55 13.30
CA GLU A 495 -14.96 15.81 14.46
C GLU A 495 -14.20 14.50 14.66
N ALA A 496 -13.84 13.82 13.56
CA ALA A 496 -13.04 12.61 13.59
C ALA A 496 -11.62 12.89 14.13
N ASP A 497 -10.94 13.91 13.66
CA ASP A 497 -9.59 14.32 14.11
C ASP A 497 -9.60 14.71 15.60
N LEU A 498 -10.60 15.50 16.03
CA LEU A 498 -10.77 15.86 17.45
C LEU A 498 -11.02 14.64 18.33
N LEU A 499 -11.76 13.65 17.83
CA LEU A 499 -12.02 12.41 18.55
C LEU A 499 -10.74 11.59 18.73
N VAL A 500 -9.92 11.47 17.69
CA VAL A 500 -8.59 10.80 17.74
C VAL A 500 -7.68 11.49 18.74
N ILE A 501 -7.55 12.82 18.67
CA ILE A 501 -6.73 13.62 19.61
C ILE A 501 -7.16 13.37 21.06
N GLU A 502 -8.48 13.41 21.34
CA GLU A 502 -9.00 13.17 22.69
C GLU A 502 -8.62 11.78 23.21
N HIS A 503 -8.79 10.75 22.38
CA HIS A 503 -8.56 9.38 22.80
C HIS A 503 -7.07 9.02 22.87
N GLU A 504 -6.24 9.52 21.97
CA GLU A 504 -4.80 9.35 22.05
C GLU A 504 -4.21 10.03 23.30
N ALA A 505 -4.70 11.23 23.64
CA ALA A 505 -4.31 11.89 24.87
C ALA A 505 -4.71 11.11 26.15
N LYS A 506 -5.84 10.39 26.12
CA LYS A 506 -6.26 9.52 27.22
C LYS A 506 -5.40 8.25 27.28
N LEU A 507 -5.07 7.65 26.15
CA LEU A 507 -4.22 6.48 26.03
C LEU A 507 -2.83 6.76 26.63
N VAL A 508 -2.19 7.86 26.19
CA VAL A 508 -0.87 8.29 26.68
C VAL A 508 -0.89 8.54 28.19
N LYS A 509 -2.03 9.00 28.75
CA LYS A 509 -2.18 9.18 30.20
C LYS A 509 -2.49 7.88 30.95
N GLY A 510 -2.48 6.73 30.28
CA GLY A 510 -2.71 5.42 30.89
C GLY A 510 -4.15 5.19 31.36
N LYS A 511 -5.15 5.84 30.73
CA LYS A 511 -6.57 5.69 31.09
C LYS A 511 -7.26 4.52 30.40
N PHE A 512 -6.60 3.88 29.44
CA PHE A 512 -7.12 2.76 28.65
C PHE A 512 -6.27 1.48 28.75
N LEU A 513 -5.10 1.52 29.40
CA LEU A 513 -4.22 0.35 29.60
C LEU A 513 -4.21 -0.12 31.04
#